data_5451bf757246aa06b5d9ece274155b42
#
_entry.id   5451bf757246aa06b5d9ece274155b42
#
_cell.length_a   1.000
_cell.length_b   1.000
_cell.length_c   1.000
_cell.angle_alpha   90.00
_cell.angle_beta   90.00
_cell.angle_gamma   90.00
#
_symmetry.space_group_name_H-M   'P 1'
#
loop_
_entity.id
_entity.type
_entity.pdbx_description
1 polymer ?
#
loop_
_entity_poly.entity_id
_entity_poly.type
_entity_poly.pdbx_seq_one_letter_code
_entity_poly.pdbx_strand_id
1 'polypeptide(L)'
;TIKSIDMLRAVGIPEPERRINDYPHQFSGGMRQRIMIAMALQCNPSLLIADEPTTALDVTIQAQILDLMMELKDSRKDAAILLITHDLAVIAETCDRVIVMYGGVIQEIATIDELFKNPLHPYTKALMESIPRMDKKLKRLKALKGMVPSILELGDGCKLCSRFEPEDCACGGTKVEPDLVEIKKGHFARINLDILG
;
A
#
# COMPACT_ATOMS: atom_id res chain seq x y z
N THR A 1 -28.68 -8.59 -14.71
CA THR A 1 -28.82 -7.25 -15.31
C THR A 1 -29.22 -6.20 -14.27
N ILE A 2 -30.26 -6.43 -13.42
CA ILE A 2 -30.68 -5.47 -12.37
C ILE A 2 -29.54 -5.24 -11.39
N LYS A 3 -28.97 -6.29 -10.81
CA LYS A 3 -27.78 -6.20 -9.92
C LYS A 3 -26.62 -5.42 -10.53
N SER A 4 -26.36 -5.60 -11.83
CA SER A 4 -25.26 -4.90 -12.50
C SER A 4 -25.54 -3.40 -12.65
N ILE A 5 -26.78 -3.02 -12.95
CA ILE A 5 -27.20 -1.61 -13.02
C ILE A 5 -27.11 -0.96 -11.65
N ASP A 6 -27.56 -1.65 -10.59
CA ASP A 6 -27.48 -1.15 -9.21
C ASP A 6 -26.02 -0.95 -8.77
N MET A 7 -25.13 -1.87 -9.16
CA MET A 7 -23.69 -1.73 -8.91
C MET A 7 -23.08 -0.56 -9.68
N LEU A 8 -23.41 -0.38 -10.98
CA LEU A 8 -22.95 0.79 -11.75
C LEU A 8 -23.44 2.11 -11.14
N ARG A 9 -24.65 2.12 -10.59
CA ARG A 9 -25.21 3.28 -9.89
C ARG A 9 -24.45 3.54 -8.58
N ALA A 10 -24.17 2.50 -7.79
CA ALA A 10 -23.42 2.58 -6.54
C ALA A 10 -22.00 3.13 -6.74
N VAL A 11 -21.33 2.78 -7.85
CA VAL A 11 -20.00 3.31 -8.18
C VAL A 11 -20.05 4.66 -8.94
N GLY A 12 -21.21 5.27 -9.06
CA GLY A 12 -21.38 6.60 -9.64
C GLY A 12 -21.21 6.70 -11.16
N ILE A 13 -21.55 5.64 -11.89
CA ILE A 13 -21.62 5.70 -13.36
C ILE A 13 -22.92 6.40 -13.77
N PRO A 14 -22.85 7.48 -14.54
CA PRO A 14 -24.05 8.19 -15.01
C PRO A 14 -24.81 7.35 -16.03
N GLU A 15 -26.15 7.44 -16.04
CA GLU A 15 -27.03 6.73 -16.95
C GLU A 15 -26.76 5.20 -17.03
N PRO A 16 -26.70 4.47 -15.88
CA PRO A 16 -26.23 3.09 -15.86
C PRO A 16 -27.08 2.14 -16.68
N GLU A 17 -28.37 2.41 -16.83
CA GLU A 17 -29.33 1.64 -17.64
C GLU A 17 -28.96 1.65 -19.13
N ARG A 18 -28.45 2.77 -19.62
CA ARG A 18 -28.00 2.92 -21.00
C ARG A 18 -26.60 2.35 -21.18
N ARG A 19 -25.70 2.73 -20.25
CA ARG A 19 -24.26 2.42 -20.33
C ARG A 19 -23.90 0.95 -20.07
N ILE A 20 -24.81 0.16 -19.52
CA ILE A 20 -24.57 -1.29 -19.32
C ILE A 20 -24.26 -2.04 -20.63
N ASN A 21 -24.65 -1.47 -21.78
CA ASN A 21 -24.40 -2.03 -23.10
C ASN A 21 -23.20 -1.39 -23.82
N ASP A 22 -22.54 -0.40 -23.21
CA ASP A 22 -21.41 0.28 -23.81
C ASP A 22 -20.14 -0.59 -23.72
N TYR A 23 -19.22 -0.39 -24.67
CA TYR A 23 -17.93 -1.06 -24.70
C TYR A 23 -16.88 -0.30 -23.84
N PRO A 24 -15.84 -0.98 -23.33
CA PRO A 24 -14.83 -0.37 -22.48
C PRO A 24 -14.16 0.89 -23.06
N HIS A 25 -13.97 0.97 -24.36
CA HIS A 25 -13.37 2.13 -25.04
C HIS A 25 -14.26 3.39 -25.04
N GLN A 26 -15.54 3.27 -24.73
CA GLN A 26 -16.50 4.36 -24.64
C GLN A 26 -16.50 5.03 -23.25
N PHE A 27 -15.73 4.49 -22.31
CA PHE A 27 -15.58 5.00 -20.94
C PHE A 27 -14.25 5.73 -20.73
N SER A 28 -14.26 6.78 -19.93
CA SER A 28 -13.04 7.42 -19.45
C SER A 28 -12.21 6.47 -18.56
N GLY A 29 -10.93 6.80 -18.28
CA GLY A 29 -10.08 6.01 -17.41
C GLY A 29 -10.70 5.79 -16.03
N GLY A 30 -11.15 6.85 -15.37
CA GLY A 30 -11.81 6.76 -14.06
C GLY A 30 -13.13 5.99 -14.09
N MET A 31 -13.91 6.10 -15.17
CA MET A 31 -15.13 5.30 -15.31
C MET A 31 -14.82 3.82 -15.47
N ARG A 32 -13.80 3.44 -16.24
CA ARG A 32 -13.35 2.05 -16.35
C ARG A 32 -12.92 1.50 -14.99
N GLN A 33 -12.17 2.29 -14.20
CA GLN A 33 -11.75 1.88 -12.86
C GLN A 33 -12.94 1.64 -11.93
N ARG A 34 -13.94 2.54 -11.92
CA ARG A 34 -15.18 2.38 -11.17
C ARG A 34 -15.95 1.12 -11.59
N ILE A 35 -16.02 0.84 -12.89
CA ILE A 35 -16.65 -0.37 -13.41
C ILE A 35 -15.89 -1.64 -12.96
N MET A 36 -14.56 -1.64 -12.97
CA MET A 36 -13.76 -2.76 -12.44
C MET A 36 -14.05 -3.01 -10.95
N ILE A 37 -14.15 -1.93 -10.15
CA ILE A 37 -14.54 -2.04 -8.73
C ILE A 37 -15.95 -2.62 -8.60
N ALA A 38 -16.93 -2.14 -9.40
CA ALA A 38 -18.28 -2.66 -9.42
C ALA A 38 -18.30 -4.17 -9.75
N MET A 39 -17.50 -4.60 -10.71
CA MET A 39 -17.36 -6.02 -11.08
C MET A 39 -16.80 -6.85 -9.93
N ALA A 40 -15.76 -6.37 -9.25
CA ALA A 40 -15.15 -7.07 -8.12
C ALA A 40 -16.13 -7.20 -6.93
N LEU A 41 -16.91 -6.15 -6.66
CA LEU A 41 -17.84 -6.10 -5.54
C LEU A 41 -19.17 -6.80 -5.79
N GLN A 42 -19.52 -7.06 -7.05
CA GLN A 42 -20.81 -7.68 -7.41
C GLN A 42 -21.02 -9.06 -6.77
N CYS A 43 -19.93 -9.78 -6.49
CA CYS A 43 -19.95 -11.09 -5.83
C CYS A 43 -20.00 -11.01 -4.30
N ASN A 44 -20.08 -9.80 -3.71
CA ASN A 44 -20.07 -9.59 -2.27
C ASN A 44 -18.88 -10.28 -1.58
N PRO A 45 -17.61 -10.04 -1.99
CA PRO A 45 -16.45 -10.69 -1.40
C PRO A 45 -16.26 -10.24 0.06
N SER A 46 -15.78 -11.15 0.93
CA SER A 46 -15.34 -10.79 2.28
C SER A 46 -13.94 -10.14 2.28
N LEU A 47 -13.17 -10.33 1.21
CA LEU A 47 -11.87 -9.69 1.00
C LEU A 47 -11.78 -9.13 -0.42
N LEU A 48 -11.56 -7.82 -0.53
CA LEU A 48 -11.23 -7.15 -1.79
C LEU A 48 -9.71 -6.93 -1.85
N ILE A 49 -9.05 -7.48 -2.88
CA ILE A 49 -7.64 -7.20 -3.16
C ILE A 49 -7.58 -6.12 -4.23
N ALA A 50 -7.01 -4.98 -3.89
CA ALA A 50 -6.84 -3.82 -4.76
C ALA A 50 -5.34 -3.58 -5.00
N ASP A 51 -4.86 -4.03 -6.15
CA ASP A 51 -3.46 -3.91 -6.56
C ASP A 51 -3.29 -2.65 -7.42
N GLU A 52 -2.63 -1.63 -6.85
CA GLU A 52 -2.39 -0.33 -7.48
C GLU A 52 -3.69 0.28 -8.09
N PRO A 53 -4.80 0.36 -7.34
CA PRO A 53 -6.11 0.65 -7.92
C PRO A 53 -6.24 2.08 -8.47
N THR A 54 -5.30 2.95 -8.16
CA THR A 54 -5.31 4.37 -8.56
C THR A 54 -4.17 4.74 -9.50
N THR A 55 -3.36 3.78 -9.93
CA THR A 55 -2.25 4.04 -10.86
C THR A 55 -2.76 4.64 -12.16
N ALA A 56 -2.08 5.68 -12.65
CA ALA A 56 -2.40 6.46 -13.85
C ALA A 56 -3.74 7.25 -13.81
N LEU A 57 -4.27 7.50 -12.62
CA LEU A 57 -5.39 8.42 -12.41
C LEU A 57 -4.89 9.78 -11.89
N ASP A 58 -5.61 10.86 -12.21
CA ASP A 58 -5.36 12.15 -11.57
C ASP A 58 -5.77 12.12 -10.08
N VAL A 59 -5.18 13.01 -9.28
CA VAL A 59 -5.35 13.06 -7.82
C VAL A 59 -6.83 13.13 -7.40
N THR A 60 -7.65 13.86 -8.14
CA THR A 60 -9.07 14.01 -7.82
C THR A 60 -9.84 12.71 -8.03
N ILE A 61 -9.59 12.02 -9.14
CA ILE A 61 -10.22 10.72 -9.42
C ILE A 61 -9.69 9.65 -8.46
N GLN A 62 -8.41 9.70 -8.12
CA GLN A 62 -7.80 8.81 -7.11
C GLN A 62 -8.54 8.90 -5.77
N ALA A 63 -8.72 10.11 -5.22
CA ALA A 63 -9.46 10.32 -3.98
C ALA A 63 -10.89 9.77 -4.07
N GLN A 64 -11.62 10.07 -5.14
CA GLN A 64 -12.99 9.57 -5.35
C GLN A 64 -13.08 8.04 -5.40
N ILE A 65 -12.07 7.37 -5.96
CA ILE A 65 -12.02 5.90 -6.02
C ILE A 65 -11.76 5.30 -4.63
N LEU A 66 -10.85 5.90 -3.87
CA LEU A 66 -10.56 5.45 -2.50
C LEU A 66 -11.76 5.65 -1.58
N ASP A 67 -12.40 6.83 -1.62
CA ASP A 67 -13.62 7.12 -0.86
C ASP A 67 -14.72 6.08 -1.18
N LEU A 68 -14.95 5.81 -2.47
CA LEU A 68 -15.91 4.80 -2.89
C LEU A 68 -15.59 3.40 -2.33
N MET A 69 -14.32 2.99 -2.36
CA MET A 69 -13.92 1.69 -1.81
C MET A 69 -14.15 1.62 -0.30
N MET A 70 -13.85 2.71 0.43
CA MET A 70 -14.08 2.79 1.87
C MET A 70 -15.56 2.80 2.22
N GLU A 71 -16.38 3.59 1.53
CA GLU A 71 -17.85 3.59 1.72
C GLU A 71 -18.45 2.21 1.52
N LEU A 72 -18.03 1.49 0.47
CA LEU A 72 -18.50 0.15 0.18
C LEU A 72 -18.04 -0.89 1.21
N LYS A 73 -16.80 -0.76 1.74
CA LYS A 73 -16.31 -1.57 2.87
C LYS A 73 -17.13 -1.31 4.13
N ASP A 74 -17.37 -0.04 4.46
CA ASP A 74 -18.06 0.35 5.69
C ASP A 74 -19.56 0.01 5.68
N SER A 75 -20.15 -0.11 4.50
CA SER A 75 -21.50 -0.64 4.34
C SER A 75 -21.63 -2.12 4.74
N ARG A 76 -20.49 -2.81 4.98
CA ARG A 76 -20.44 -4.26 5.26
C ARG A 76 -19.49 -4.53 6.45
N LYS A 77 -20.03 -5.07 7.53
CA LYS A 77 -19.30 -5.39 8.78
C LYS A 77 -18.27 -6.53 8.63
N ASP A 78 -18.44 -7.38 7.61
CA ASP A 78 -17.63 -8.57 7.36
C ASP A 78 -16.68 -8.43 6.17
N ALA A 79 -16.51 -7.20 5.65
CA ALA A 79 -15.64 -6.93 4.51
C ALA A 79 -14.30 -6.33 4.95
N ALA A 80 -13.23 -6.76 4.27
CA ALA A 80 -11.88 -6.22 4.39
C ALA A 80 -11.33 -5.83 3.02
N ILE A 81 -10.42 -4.87 3.00
CA ILE A 81 -9.67 -4.47 1.80
C ILE A 81 -8.19 -4.72 2.05
N LEU A 82 -7.53 -5.44 1.14
CA LEU A 82 -6.09 -5.51 1.03
C LEU A 82 -5.65 -4.55 -0.08
N LEU A 83 -5.15 -3.39 0.32
CA LEU A 83 -4.66 -2.36 -0.60
C LEU A 83 -3.17 -2.52 -0.82
N ILE A 84 -2.75 -2.70 -2.07
CA ILE A 84 -1.34 -2.72 -2.47
C ILE A 84 -1.07 -1.39 -3.18
N THR A 85 -0.16 -0.59 -2.64
CA THR A 85 0.21 0.72 -3.18
C THR A 85 1.59 1.14 -2.71
N HIS A 86 2.22 2.04 -3.45
CA HIS A 86 3.46 2.72 -3.07
C HIS A 86 3.22 4.12 -2.50
N ASP A 87 1.98 4.58 -2.42
CA ASP A 87 1.62 5.93 -1.93
C ASP A 87 1.37 5.91 -0.42
N LEU A 88 2.34 6.43 0.33
CA LEU A 88 2.29 6.50 1.79
C LEU A 88 1.20 7.46 2.31
N ALA A 89 0.80 8.48 1.52
CA ALA A 89 -0.28 9.37 1.90
C ALA A 89 -1.63 8.62 1.87
N VAL A 90 -1.87 7.85 0.81
CA VAL A 90 -3.04 6.98 0.71
C VAL A 90 -3.10 5.99 1.88
N ILE A 91 -1.97 5.34 2.20
CA ILE A 91 -1.89 4.40 3.33
C ILE A 91 -2.25 5.10 4.65
N ALA A 92 -1.73 6.32 4.87
CA ALA A 92 -1.98 7.06 6.10
C ALA A 92 -3.46 7.43 6.31
N GLU A 93 -4.19 7.66 5.22
CA GLU A 93 -5.59 8.08 5.26
C GLU A 93 -6.58 6.92 5.29
N THR A 94 -6.22 5.76 4.71
CA THR A 94 -7.19 4.70 4.45
C THR A 94 -6.96 3.40 5.21
N CYS A 95 -5.75 3.14 5.72
CA CYS A 95 -5.40 1.84 6.28
C CYS A 95 -5.42 1.81 7.81
N ASP A 96 -5.90 0.70 8.38
CA ASP A 96 -5.81 0.42 9.82
C ASP A 96 -4.45 -0.21 10.18
N ARG A 97 -3.93 -1.06 9.30
CA ARG A 97 -2.66 -1.80 9.46
C ARG A 97 -1.85 -1.77 8.17
N VAL A 98 -0.54 -1.79 8.32
CA VAL A 98 0.39 -1.73 7.18
C VAL A 98 1.37 -2.88 7.24
N ILE A 99 1.67 -3.44 6.08
CA ILE A 99 2.75 -4.40 5.84
C ILE A 99 3.74 -3.74 4.89
N VAL A 100 4.95 -3.46 5.37
CA VAL A 100 6.03 -2.92 4.55
C VAL A 100 6.82 -4.09 3.96
N MET A 101 6.98 -4.08 2.63
CA MET A 101 7.70 -5.13 1.91
C MET A 101 8.91 -4.56 1.15
N TYR A 102 9.96 -5.35 1.06
CA TYR A 102 11.12 -5.08 0.21
C TYR A 102 11.69 -6.39 -0.33
N GLY A 103 11.96 -6.43 -1.65
CA GLY A 103 12.54 -7.61 -2.29
C GLY A 103 11.73 -8.90 -2.11
N GLY A 104 10.39 -8.81 -2.08
CA GLY A 104 9.50 -9.95 -1.88
C GLY A 104 9.36 -10.40 -0.42
N VAL A 105 10.02 -9.72 0.53
CA VAL A 105 10.06 -10.12 1.95
C VAL A 105 9.40 -9.05 2.81
N ILE A 106 8.63 -9.48 3.82
CA ILE A 106 8.01 -8.57 4.80
C ILE A 106 9.10 -8.04 5.72
N GLN A 107 9.20 -6.72 5.83
CA GLN A 107 10.18 -6.02 6.65
C GLN A 107 9.57 -5.52 7.97
N GLU A 108 8.34 -5.01 7.94
CA GLU A 108 7.66 -4.50 9.13
C GLU A 108 6.15 -4.66 8.99
N ILE A 109 5.46 -4.95 10.12
CA ILE A 109 4.00 -4.99 10.22
C ILE A 109 3.60 -4.21 11.45
N ALA A 110 2.73 -3.21 11.31
CA ALA A 110 2.22 -2.43 12.43
C ALA A 110 0.84 -1.85 12.15
N THR A 111 0.20 -1.28 13.17
CA THR A 111 -0.90 -0.35 12.95
C THR A 111 -0.36 0.92 12.29
N ILE A 112 -1.24 1.66 11.61
CA ILE A 112 -0.84 2.91 10.94
C ILE A 112 -0.19 3.88 11.91
N ASP A 113 -0.76 4.05 13.10
CA ASP A 113 -0.25 4.93 14.14
C ASP A 113 1.15 4.55 14.62
N GLU A 114 1.41 3.27 14.90
CA GLU A 114 2.72 2.79 15.32
C GLU A 114 3.75 2.93 14.20
N LEU A 115 3.38 2.60 12.96
CA LEU A 115 4.30 2.71 11.83
C LEU A 115 4.79 4.15 11.60
N PHE A 116 3.89 5.14 11.69
CA PHE A 116 4.24 6.54 11.45
C PHE A 116 4.90 7.23 12.65
N LYS A 117 4.54 6.83 13.89
CA LYS A 117 5.10 7.43 15.12
C LYS A 117 6.40 6.77 15.55
N ASN A 118 6.49 5.46 15.43
CA ASN A 118 7.58 4.63 15.96
C ASN A 118 8.02 3.54 14.97
N PRO A 119 8.46 3.88 13.73
CA PRO A 119 8.97 2.88 12.80
C PRO A 119 10.21 2.19 13.39
N LEU A 120 10.24 0.87 13.35
CA LEU A 120 11.35 0.08 13.92
C LEU A 120 12.39 -0.25 12.87
N HIS A 121 11.96 -0.68 11.69
CA HIS A 121 12.83 -1.17 10.64
C HIS A 121 13.56 -0.03 9.91
N PRO A 122 14.87 -0.13 9.63
CA PRO A 122 15.64 0.92 8.93
C PRO A 122 15.04 1.34 7.59
N TYR A 123 14.51 0.39 6.82
CA TYR A 123 13.87 0.68 5.55
C TYR A 123 12.60 1.52 5.72
N THR A 124 11.75 1.19 6.70
CA THR A 124 10.56 1.98 7.02
C THR A 124 10.92 3.40 7.45
N LYS A 125 11.95 3.55 8.32
CA LYS A 125 12.46 4.87 8.72
C LYS A 125 12.88 5.69 7.51
N ALA A 126 13.64 5.10 6.61
CA ALA A 126 14.10 5.76 5.39
C ALA A 126 12.96 6.13 4.44
N LEU A 127 11.91 5.28 4.33
CA LEU A 127 10.69 5.63 3.58
C LEU A 127 9.99 6.84 4.19
N MET A 128 9.81 6.87 5.53
CA MET A 128 9.17 7.99 6.22
C MET A 128 9.98 9.31 6.09
N GLU A 129 11.32 9.23 6.06
CA GLU A 129 12.19 10.38 5.84
C GLU A 129 12.15 10.91 4.41
N SER A 130 11.72 10.10 3.44
CA SER A 130 11.57 10.49 2.04
C SER A 130 10.26 11.25 1.77
N ILE A 131 9.28 11.25 2.69
CA ILE A 131 8.03 11.98 2.56
C ILE A 131 8.28 13.49 2.74
N PRO A 132 7.87 14.35 1.80
CA PRO A 132 7.94 15.79 1.97
C PRO A 132 7.09 16.24 3.17
N ARG A 133 7.71 16.83 4.19
CA ARG A 133 6.99 17.43 5.31
C ARG A 133 6.81 18.92 5.06
N MET A 134 5.57 19.40 5.14
CA MET A 134 5.24 20.82 4.91
C MET A 134 5.79 21.73 6.00
N ASP A 135 6.05 21.19 7.20
CA ASP A 135 6.57 21.92 8.38
C ASP A 135 8.08 22.13 8.35
N LYS A 136 8.83 21.45 7.47
CA LYS A 136 10.28 21.56 7.36
C LYS A 136 10.71 21.91 5.95
N LYS A 137 11.32 23.10 5.78
CA LYS A 137 12.05 23.45 4.54
C LYS A 137 13.32 22.61 4.45
N LEU A 138 13.20 21.34 4.06
CA LEU A 138 14.37 20.52 3.77
C LEU A 138 14.94 20.94 2.42
N LYS A 139 16.22 21.34 2.37
CA LYS A 139 16.93 21.68 1.13
C LYS A 139 17.06 20.47 0.19
N ARG A 140 16.96 19.25 0.71
CA ARG A 140 17.03 17.99 -0.04
C ARG A 140 16.36 16.87 0.76
N LEU A 141 15.51 16.08 0.12
CA LEU A 141 14.96 14.85 0.70
C LEU A 141 16.08 13.81 0.80
N LYS A 142 16.13 13.06 1.90
CA LYS A 142 17.02 11.91 2.03
C LYS A 142 16.44 10.76 1.21
N ALA A 143 17.07 10.44 0.11
CA ALA A 143 16.74 9.24 -0.67
C ALA A 143 17.66 8.09 -0.24
N LEU A 144 17.13 6.88 -0.20
CA LEU A 144 17.93 5.66 -0.06
C LEU A 144 18.94 5.56 -1.21
N LYS A 145 20.19 5.24 -0.87
CA LYS A 145 21.29 5.08 -1.86
C LYS A 145 20.95 3.93 -2.82
N GLY A 146 21.36 4.06 -4.07
CA GLY A 146 21.28 3.04 -5.09
C GLY A 146 19.86 2.79 -5.64
N MET A 147 19.76 1.90 -6.60
CA MET A 147 18.51 1.43 -7.18
C MET A 147 18.02 0.17 -6.45
N VAL A 148 16.72 -0.13 -6.53
CA VAL A 148 16.20 -1.41 -6.08
C VAL A 148 16.77 -2.48 -7.02
N PRO A 149 17.52 -3.47 -6.50
CA PRO A 149 18.06 -4.55 -7.35
C PRO A 149 16.93 -5.39 -7.93
N SER A 150 17.19 -6.00 -9.08
CA SER A 150 16.27 -7.00 -9.63
C SER A 150 16.10 -8.17 -8.66
N ILE A 151 14.94 -8.81 -8.66
CA ILE A 151 14.69 -10.02 -7.83
C ILE A 151 15.72 -11.11 -8.12
N LEU A 152 16.20 -11.20 -9.36
CA LEU A 152 17.23 -12.15 -9.76
C LEU A 152 18.64 -11.85 -9.20
N GLU A 153 18.87 -10.60 -8.77
CA GLU A 153 20.12 -10.14 -8.16
C GLU A 153 20.09 -10.22 -6.63
N LEU A 154 18.88 -10.39 -6.05
CA LEU A 154 18.70 -10.55 -4.62
C LEU A 154 19.09 -11.99 -4.23
N GLY A 155 20.28 -12.15 -3.62
CA GLY A 155 20.73 -13.41 -3.06
C GLY A 155 19.90 -13.89 -1.85
N ASP A 156 20.31 -15.02 -1.25
CA ASP A 156 19.60 -15.63 -0.11
C ASP A 156 19.78 -14.87 1.22
N GLY A 157 20.72 -13.92 1.30
CA GLY A 157 20.98 -13.12 2.49
C GLY A 157 20.05 -11.92 2.67
N CYS A 158 20.41 -11.03 3.59
CA CYS A 158 19.68 -9.80 3.86
C CYS A 158 19.52 -8.93 2.61
N LYS A 159 18.28 -8.68 2.23
CA LYS A 159 17.90 -7.99 0.98
C LYS A 159 18.31 -6.51 0.97
N LEU A 160 18.62 -5.96 2.13
CA LEU A 160 18.92 -4.53 2.32
C LEU A 160 20.41 -4.19 2.37
N CYS A 161 21.30 -5.19 2.51
CA CYS A 161 22.74 -4.97 2.67
C CYS A 161 23.42 -4.16 1.54
N SER A 162 22.83 -4.16 0.34
CA SER A 162 23.36 -3.36 -0.78
C SER A 162 23.00 -1.88 -0.70
N ARG A 163 22.09 -1.49 0.21
CA ARG A 163 21.53 -0.13 0.29
C ARG A 163 21.78 0.58 1.61
N PHE A 164 22.25 -0.14 2.62
CA PHE A 164 22.56 0.37 3.95
C PHE A 164 24.00 0.08 4.30
N GLU A 165 24.64 0.98 5.06
CA GLU A 165 25.90 0.67 5.69
C GLU A 165 25.72 -0.48 6.71
N PRO A 166 26.73 -1.29 6.98
CA PRO A 166 26.57 -2.48 7.84
C PRO A 166 25.92 -2.20 9.20
N GLU A 167 26.31 -1.10 9.85
CA GLU A 167 25.80 -0.66 11.15
C GLU A 167 24.34 -0.19 11.11
N ASP A 168 23.87 0.34 9.98
CA ASP A 168 22.52 0.86 9.78
C ASP A 168 21.58 -0.21 9.17
N CYS A 169 22.12 -1.36 8.76
CA CYS A 169 21.34 -2.42 8.13
C CYS A 169 20.55 -3.23 9.17
N ALA A 170 19.34 -3.63 8.84
CA ALA A 170 18.48 -4.45 9.70
C ALA A 170 19.16 -5.74 10.22
N CYS A 171 20.13 -6.29 9.49
CA CYS A 171 20.88 -7.48 9.89
C CYS A 171 22.08 -7.18 10.79
N GLY A 172 22.40 -5.91 11.12
CA GLY A 172 23.57 -5.56 11.93
C GLY A 172 24.90 -5.98 11.31
N GLY A 173 25.01 -5.94 9.98
CA GLY A 173 26.24 -6.30 9.25
C GLY A 173 26.48 -7.80 9.07
N THR A 174 25.64 -8.68 9.63
CA THR A 174 25.80 -10.16 9.53
C THR A 174 25.57 -10.69 8.12
N LYS A 175 24.94 -9.91 7.24
CA LYS A 175 24.47 -10.29 5.89
C LYS A 175 23.43 -11.41 5.86
N VAL A 176 23.02 -11.93 7.00
CA VAL A 176 21.96 -12.92 7.13
C VAL A 176 20.61 -12.20 7.21
N GLU A 177 19.58 -12.71 6.53
CA GLU A 177 18.23 -12.16 6.64
C GLU A 177 17.71 -12.41 8.06
N PRO A 178 17.37 -11.36 8.85
CA PRO A 178 16.83 -11.56 10.18
C PRO A 178 15.43 -12.20 10.15
N ASP A 179 15.01 -12.80 11.26
CA ASP A 179 13.63 -13.25 11.41
C ASP A 179 12.67 -12.07 11.62
N LEU A 180 11.40 -12.27 11.21
CA LEU A 180 10.32 -11.36 11.53
C LEU A 180 9.84 -11.63 12.95
N VAL A 181 10.13 -10.73 13.88
CA VAL A 181 9.84 -10.90 15.31
C VAL A 181 8.86 -9.87 15.82
N GLU A 182 8.01 -10.25 16.76
CA GLU A 182 7.10 -9.33 17.44
C GLU A 182 7.87 -8.56 18.52
N ILE A 183 8.05 -7.24 18.33
CA ILE A 183 8.77 -6.36 19.24
C ILE A 183 7.82 -5.78 20.31
N LYS A 184 6.61 -5.42 19.88
CA LYS A 184 5.49 -5.02 20.72
C LYS A 184 4.24 -5.73 20.23
N LYS A 185 3.22 -5.81 21.07
CA LYS A 185 1.94 -6.43 20.69
C LYS A 185 1.41 -5.86 19.36
N GLY A 186 1.37 -6.70 18.35
CA GLY A 186 0.90 -6.37 17.01
C GLY A 186 1.89 -5.57 16.14
N HIS A 187 3.11 -5.30 16.62
CA HIS A 187 4.16 -4.62 15.89
C HIS A 187 5.35 -5.57 15.66
N PHE A 188 5.55 -5.98 14.43
CA PHE A 188 6.56 -6.93 14.01
C PHE A 188 7.60 -6.24 13.14
N ALA A 189 8.87 -6.56 13.33
CA ALA A 189 9.95 -6.08 12.48
C ALA A 189 10.92 -7.21 12.16
N ARG A 190 11.44 -7.20 10.94
CA ARG A 190 12.50 -8.10 10.48
C ARG A 190 13.85 -7.45 10.76
N ILE A 191 14.34 -7.61 11.98
CA ILE A 191 15.53 -6.89 12.47
C ILE A 191 16.32 -7.74 13.44
N ASN A 192 17.65 -7.64 13.40
CA ASN A 192 18.49 -8.18 14.44
C ASN A 192 18.25 -7.41 15.74
N LEU A 193 17.88 -8.12 16.80
CA LEU A 193 17.52 -7.55 18.11
C LEU A 193 18.67 -6.78 18.77
N ASP A 194 19.92 -7.14 18.47
CA ASP A 194 21.11 -6.44 18.97
C ASP A 194 21.18 -4.96 18.53
N ILE A 195 20.43 -4.59 17.49
CA ILE A 195 20.39 -3.20 16.98
C ILE A 195 19.36 -2.33 17.72
N LEU A 196 18.41 -2.96 18.40
CA LEU A 196 17.35 -2.25 19.13
C LEU A 196 17.81 -1.80 20.54
N GLY A 197 19.06 -2.17 20.95
CA GLY A 197 19.84 -1.94 22.15
C GLY A 197 19.36 -0.98 23.17
#